data_acd14c1e0276ea558779847dfc0fb58e
#
_entry.id   acd14c1e0276ea558779847dfc0fb58e
#
_cell.length_a   1.000
_cell.length_b   1.000
_cell.length_c   1.000
_cell.angle_alpha   90.00
_cell.angle_beta   90.00
_cell.angle_gamma   90.00
#
_symmetry.space_group_name_H-M   'P 1'
#
loop_
_entity.id
_entity.type
_entity.pdbx_description
1 polymer ?
#
loop_
_entity_poly.entity_id
_entity_poly.type
_entity_poly.pdbx_seq_one_letter_code
_entity_poly.pdbx_strand_id
1 'polypeptide(L)'
;SYRYIALQKAVLLPQKDGTLKIDPLEIELDEQYLTGRADVFGTPEIGIRKKIYSSGTKNIQVKQLPIDKQPLGYTGAVGSYQFNVRANKTSVKANEPLELTLTVQGKGNLDLLTLPKPVAPNALELYDPEKINRVSKNIVVGMEGSKAEKYVIVPQYKGTYTIEPITFSYFDVTSKTYKSITSEPITIEVTDGPELPTNATANTKAQVVGKQDIQPLSNSISWYSGDFITSKNTFYLWWLAPLLLLPIV
;
A
#
# COMPACT_ATOMS: atom_id res chain seq x y z
N SER A 1 -32.61 -34.96 8.82
CA SER A 1 -32.16 -33.65 8.33
C SER A 1 -30.69 -33.46 8.65
N TYR A 2 -29.90 -33.02 7.67
CA TYR A 2 -28.47 -32.71 7.90
C TYR A 2 -28.33 -31.25 8.31
N ARG A 3 -27.44 -31.00 9.27
CA ARG A 3 -27.08 -29.65 9.72
C ARG A 3 -25.76 -29.25 9.04
N TYR A 4 -25.76 -28.19 8.25
CA TYR A 4 -24.56 -27.64 7.62
C TYR A 4 -23.99 -26.51 8.48
N ILE A 5 -22.71 -26.61 8.83
CA ILE A 5 -21.99 -25.59 9.59
C ILE A 5 -20.76 -25.19 8.78
N ALA A 6 -20.66 -23.91 8.38
CA ALA A 6 -19.47 -23.36 7.75
C ALA A 6 -18.52 -22.88 8.83
N LEU A 7 -17.39 -23.57 9.01
CA LEU A 7 -16.39 -23.25 10.03
C LEU A 7 -15.49 -22.07 9.62
N GLN A 8 -15.07 -22.06 8.35
CA GLN A 8 -14.21 -21.02 7.81
C GLN A 8 -14.52 -20.78 6.35
N LYS A 9 -14.40 -19.52 5.95
CA LYS A 9 -14.53 -19.08 4.56
C LYS A 9 -13.44 -18.04 4.32
N ALA A 10 -12.73 -18.16 3.18
CA ALA A 10 -11.65 -17.25 2.81
C ALA A 10 -11.70 -16.93 1.32
N VAL A 11 -11.32 -15.70 0.98
CA VAL A 11 -11.06 -15.28 -0.40
C VAL A 11 -9.56 -15.33 -0.62
N LEU A 12 -9.11 -16.11 -1.61
CA LEU A 12 -7.69 -16.27 -1.93
C LEU A 12 -7.37 -15.44 -3.17
N LEU A 13 -6.28 -14.68 -3.09
CA LEU A 13 -5.73 -13.90 -4.19
C LEU A 13 -4.39 -14.51 -4.59
N PRO A 14 -4.30 -15.18 -5.75
CA PRO A 14 -3.04 -15.77 -6.20
C PRO A 14 -2.02 -14.67 -6.53
N GLN A 15 -0.78 -14.86 -6.06
CA GLN A 15 0.33 -13.93 -6.30
C GLN A 15 1.29 -14.43 -7.38
N LYS A 16 1.15 -15.69 -7.79
CA LYS A 16 2.00 -16.34 -8.80
C LYS A 16 1.12 -17.13 -9.75
N ASP A 17 1.57 -17.31 -10.97
CA ASP A 17 1.02 -18.24 -11.94
C ASP A 17 1.48 -19.68 -11.68
N GLY A 18 0.86 -20.63 -12.39
CA GLY A 18 1.16 -22.05 -12.26
C GLY A 18 0.18 -22.80 -11.36
N THR A 19 0.58 -23.97 -10.91
CA THR A 19 -0.22 -24.82 -10.02
C THR A 19 0.04 -24.45 -8.57
N LEU A 20 -0.98 -23.87 -7.92
CA LEU A 20 -0.93 -23.57 -6.49
C LEU A 20 -1.62 -24.68 -5.70
N LYS A 21 -0.90 -25.25 -4.77
CA LYS A 21 -1.41 -26.26 -3.84
C LYS A 21 -1.99 -25.57 -2.61
N ILE A 22 -3.24 -25.92 -2.28
CA ILE A 22 -3.85 -25.57 -1.01
C ILE A 22 -3.75 -26.80 -0.11
N ASP A 23 -3.08 -26.66 1.02
CA ASP A 23 -2.94 -27.71 2.00
C ASP A 23 -4.30 -28.04 2.64
N PRO A 24 -4.49 -29.29 3.10
CA PRO A 24 -5.74 -29.71 3.68
C PRO A 24 -6.01 -28.97 4.99
N LEU A 25 -7.28 -28.63 5.22
CA LEU A 25 -7.76 -28.25 6.53
C LEU A 25 -8.04 -29.52 7.33
N GLU A 26 -7.41 -29.68 8.47
CA GLU A 26 -7.64 -30.80 9.38
C GLU A 26 -8.40 -30.33 10.60
N ILE A 27 -9.43 -31.08 10.99
CA ILE A 27 -10.27 -30.78 12.14
C ILE A 27 -10.35 -32.03 12.99
N GLU A 28 -9.97 -31.93 14.25
CA GLU A 28 -10.18 -32.96 15.24
C GLU A 28 -11.55 -32.74 15.90
N LEU A 29 -12.40 -33.75 15.87
CA LEU A 29 -13.72 -33.74 16.49
C LEU A 29 -13.87 -34.91 17.48
N ASP A 30 -14.50 -34.63 18.57
CA ASP A 30 -14.95 -35.68 19.50
C ASP A 30 -16.22 -36.32 18.97
N GLU A 31 -16.13 -37.56 18.50
CA GLU A 31 -17.23 -38.36 18.00
C GLU A 31 -17.77 -39.25 19.11
N GLN A 32 -19.04 -39.11 19.39
CA GLN A 32 -19.73 -40.01 20.29
C GLN A 32 -20.12 -41.30 19.55
N TYR A 33 -19.85 -42.43 20.13
CA TYR A 33 -20.21 -43.72 19.58
C TYR A 33 -20.79 -44.65 20.69
N LEU A 34 -21.63 -45.59 20.31
CA LEU A 34 -22.15 -46.61 21.20
C LEU A 34 -21.06 -47.65 21.42
N THR A 35 -20.68 -47.88 22.69
CA THR A 35 -19.63 -48.85 23.04
C THR A 35 -20.09 -50.30 22.90
N GLY A 36 -21.37 -50.55 22.64
CA GLY A 36 -21.99 -51.88 22.63
C GLY A 36 -22.25 -52.46 24.01
N ARG A 37 -21.98 -51.69 25.04
CA ARG A 37 -22.30 -52.04 26.44
C ARG A 37 -23.56 -51.30 26.90
N ALA A 38 -24.22 -51.82 27.87
CA ALA A 38 -25.33 -51.16 28.57
C ALA A 38 -25.06 -51.17 30.07
N ASP A 39 -25.56 -50.16 30.74
CA ASP A 39 -25.55 -50.13 32.21
C ASP A 39 -26.51 -51.15 32.80
N VAL A 40 -26.55 -51.22 34.10
CA VAL A 40 -27.42 -52.18 34.84
C VAL A 40 -28.92 -51.94 34.61
N PHE A 41 -29.29 -50.80 34.04
CA PHE A 41 -30.67 -50.42 33.68
C PHE A 41 -30.97 -50.59 32.20
N GLY A 42 -30.01 -51.11 31.40
CA GLY A 42 -30.17 -51.29 29.96
C GLY A 42 -29.93 -50.05 29.11
N THR A 43 -29.41 -48.94 29.68
CA THR A 43 -29.09 -47.72 28.93
C THR A 43 -27.79 -47.93 28.17
N PRO A 44 -27.74 -47.65 26.83
CA PRO A 44 -26.50 -47.80 26.04
C PRO A 44 -25.40 -46.89 26.57
N GLU A 45 -24.22 -47.42 26.77
CA GLU A 45 -23.03 -46.65 27.11
C GLU A 45 -22.47 -45.94 25.91
N ILE A 46 -22.22 -44.64 26.05
CA ILE A 46 -21.65 -43.75 24.99
C ILE A 46 -20.18 -43.55 25.31
N GLY A 47 -19.33 -43.94 24.37
CA GLY A 47 -17.92 -43.61 24.38
C GLY A 47 -17.63 -42.34 23.53
N ILE A 48 -16.52 -41.68 23.83
CA ILE A 48 -15.98 -40.54 23.07
C ILE A 48 -14.66 -40.97 22.43
N ARG A 49 -14.53 -40.75 21.13
CA ARG A 49 -13.27 -40.94 20.44
C ARG A 49 -12.92 -39.70 19.63
N LYS A 50 -11.63 -39.36 19.56
CA LYS A 50 -11.12 -38.32 18.73
C LYS A 50 -10.99 -38.82 17.30
N LYS A 51 -11.54 -38.07 16.36
CA LYS A 51 -11.47 -38.38 14.93
C LYS A 51 -11.06 -37.16 14.12
N ILE A 52 -10.04 -37.35 13.31
CA ILE A 52 -9.51 -36.29 12.44
C ILE A 52 -10.21 -36.38 11.08
N TYR A 53 -10.78 -35.28 10.67
CA TYR A 53 -11.35 -35.08 9.33
C TYR A 53 -10.49 -34.12 8.54
N SER A 54 -10.13 -34.52 7.30
CA SER A 54 -9.30 -33.71 6.41
C SER A 54 -10.09 -33.33 5.17
N SER A 55 -9.97 -32.05 4.74
CA SER A 55 -10.59 -31.57 3.49
C SER A 55 -9.91 -32.13 2.25
N GLY A 56 -8.75 -32.74 2.39
CA GLY A 56 -7.88 -33.13 1.29
C GLY A 56 -7.18 -31.92 0.63
N THR A 57 -6.13 -32.21 -0.11
CA THR A 57 -5.36 -31.20 -0.87
C THR A 57 -6.16 -30.75 -2.10
N LYS A 58 -6.14 -29.43 -2.37
CA LYS A 58 -6.71 -28.84 -3.60
C LYS A 58 -5.61 -28.17 -4.41
N ASN A 59 -5.60 -28.41 -5.73
CA ASN A 59 -4.72 -27.72 -6.67
C ASN A 59 -5.52 -26.71 -7.48
N ILE A 60 -5.02 -25.49 -7.57
CA ILE A 60 -5.60 -24.39 -8.34
C ILE A 60 -4.63 -24.03 -9.46
N GLN A 61 -5.10 -24.04 -10.70
CA GLN A 61 -4.33 -23.56 -11.85
C GLN A 61 -4.53 -22.06 -12.03
N VAL A 62 -3.46 -21.31 -11.84
CA VAL A 62 -3.41 -19.86 -12.08
C VAL A 62 -2.76 -19.61 -13.43
N LYS A 63 -3.50 -18.98 -14.33
CA LYS A 63 -3.02 -18.64 -15.67
C LYS A 63 -2.29 -17.30 -15.64
N GLN A 64 -1.17 -17.21 -16.34
CA GLN A 64 -0.48 -15.96 -16.58
C GLN A 64 -1.33 -15.02 -17.44
N LEU A 65 -1.27 -13.74 -17.17
CA LEU A 65 -1.90 -12.72 -18.01
C LEU A 65 -1.12 -12.56 -19.32
N PRO A 66 -1.81 -12.26 -20.46
CA PRO A 66 -1.13 -12.02 -21.73
C PRO A 66 -0.20 -10.81 -21.65
N ILE A 67 1.09 -11.01 -21.88
CA ILE A 67 2.09 -9.93 -21.81
C ILE A 67 2.02 -9.04 -23.05
N ASP A 68 1.75 -9.61 -24.22
CA ASP A 68 1.83 -8.94 -25.53
C ASP A 68 0.87 -7.75 -25.69
N LYS A 69 -0.18 -7.68 -24.89
CA LYS A 69 -1.23 -6.65 -24.97
C LYS A 69 -1.35 -5.83 -23.70
N GLN A 70 -0.37 -5.90 -22.83
CA GLN A 70 -0.39 -5.17 -21.56
C GLN A 70 -0.18 -3.66 -21.81
N PRO A 71 -1.13 -2.78 -21.41
CA PRO A 71 -0.98 -1.35 -21.58
C PRO A 71 0.14 -0.77 -20.71
N LEU A 72 0.75 0.31 -21.18
CA LEU A 72 1.68 1.08 -20.36
C LEU A 72 0.96 1.59 -19.08
N GLY A 73 1.63 1.51 -17.94
CA GLY A 73 1.05 1.94 -16.66
C GLY A 73 0.06 0.95 -16.04
N TYR A 74 -0.05 -0.27 -16.56
CA TYR A 74 -0.83 -1.33 -15.92
C TYR A 74 -0.25 -1.69 -14.55
N THR A 75 -1.06 -1.62 -13.50
CA THR A 75 -0.64 -1.80 -12.10
C THR A 75 -1.14 -3.10 -11.47
N GLY A 76 -1.50 -4.10 -12.28
CA GLY A 76 -1.93 -5.41 -11.77
C GLY A 76 -3.42 -5.51 -11.43
N ALA A 77 -4.26 -4.59 -11.86
CA ALA A 77 -5.70 -4.64 -11.64
C ALA A 77 -6.38 -5.73 -12.48
N VAL A 78 -7.01 -6.71 -11.83
CA VAL A 78 -7.74 -7.81 -12.48
C VAL A 78 -9.17 -7.84 -11.98
N GLY A 79 -10.14 -7.72 -12.88
CA GLY A 79 -11.55 -7.68 -12.50
C GLY A 79 -12.41 -6.88 -13.45
N SER A 80 -13.48 -6.30 -12.95
CA SER A 80 -14.36 -5.38 -13.67
C SER A 80 -14.50 -4.10 -12.87
N TYR A 81 -14.09 -2.97 -13.44
CA TYR A 81 -13.95 -1.71 -12.71
C TYR A 81 -14.57 -0.55 -13.46
N GLN A 82 -14.95 0.45 -12.68
CA GLN A 82 -15.24 1.82 -13.10
C GLN A 82 -14.21 2.74 -12.49
N PHE A 83 -13.77 3.74 -13.23
CA PHE A 83 -12.81 4.74 -12.79
C PHE A 83 -13.41 6.12 -12.96
N ASN A 84 -13.26 6.97 -11.94
CA ASN A 84 -13.76 8.33 -11.95
C ASN A 84 -12.75 9.26 -11.27
N VAL A 85 -12.60 10.46 -11.82
CA VAL A 85 -11.77 11.53 -11.27
C VAL A 85 -12.61 12.78 -11.12
N ARG A 86 -12.58 13.42 -9.95
CA ARG A 86 -13.36 14.63 -9.65
C ARG A 86 -12.57 15.60 -8.79
N ALA A 87 -12.63 16.86 -9.16
CA ALA A 87 -12.26 17.97 -8.29
C ALA A 87 -13.49 18.47 -7.52
N ASN A 88 -13.32 18.86 -6.26
CA ASN A 88 -14.39 19.43 -5.45
C ASN A 88 -14.70 20.88 -5.86
N LYS A 89 -13.72 21.58 -6.41
CA LYS A 89 -13.80 22.95 -6.93
C LYS A 89 -12.99 23.05 -8.22
N THR A 90 -13.44 23.87 -9.15
CA THR A 90 -12.73 24.19 -10.41
C THR A 90 -12.33 25.66 -10.50
N SER A 91 -12.79 26.51 -9.57
CA SER A 91 -12.42 27.92 -9.45
C SER A 91 -12.03 28.21 -8.00
N VAL A 92 -10.82 28.71 -7.79
CA VAL A 92 -10.21 28.96 -6.45
C VAL A 92 -9.32 30.20 -6.55
N LYS A 93 -8.82 30.68 -5.40
CA LYS A 93 -7.76 31.67 -5.32
C LYS A 93 -6.39 31.00 -5.14
N ALA A 94 -5.32 31.73 -5.41
CA ALA A 94 -3.98 31.25 -5.06
C ALA A 94 -3.89 30.97 -3.53
N ASN A 95 -3.18 29.91 -3.17
CA ASN A 95 -3.07 29.37 -1.81
C ASN A 95 -4.40 28.82 -1.22
N GLU A 96 -5.49 28.79 -1.98
CA GLU A 96 -6.72 28.11 -1.54
C GLU A 96 -6.67 26.64 -1.97
N PRO A 97 -6.74 25.69 -1.02
CA PRO A 97 -6.67 24.28 -1.35
C PRO A 97 -7.94 23.79 -2.03
N LEU A 98 -7.76 22.89 -2.98
CA LEU A 98 -8.82 22.09 -3.59
C LEU A 98 -8.49 20.60 -3.49
N GLU A 99 -9.51 19.75 -3.58
CA GLU A 99 -9.36 18.30 -3.50
C GLU A 99 -9.62 17.66 -4.86
N LEU A 100 -8.68 16.80 -5.29
CA LEU A 100 -8.83 15.92 -6.44
C LEU A 100 -8.99 14.48 -5.95
N THR A 101 -10.14 13.87 -6.22
CA THR A 101 -10.45 12.51 -5.80
C THR A 101 -10.45 11.58 -6.99
N LEU A 102 -9.58 10.57 -6.97
CA LEU A 102 -9.54 9.45 -7.88
C LEU A 102 -10.26 8.28 -7.24
N THR A 103 -11.23 7.68 -7.91
CA THR A 103 -12.01 6.56 -7.36
C THR A 103 -12.05 5.42 -8.37
N VAL A 104 -11.67 4.21 -7.93
CA VAL A 104 -11.93 2.97 -8.63
C VAL A 104 -12.98 2.18 -7.84
N GLN A 105 -14.03 1.75 -8.50
CA GLN A 105 -15.10 0.93 -7.93
C GLN A 105 -15.33 -0.30 -8.78
N GLY A 106 -15.59 -1.45 -8.17
CA GLY A 106 -15.88 -2.67 -8.92
C GLY A 106 -15.65 -3.95 -8.16
N LYS A 107 -15.41 -5.02 -8.93
CA LYS A 107 -15.17 -6.39 -8.45
C LYS A 107 -13.85 -6.90 -8.99
N GLY A 108 -13.02 -7.45 -8.12
CA GLY A 108 -11.70 -7.98 -8.48
C GLY A 108 -10.69 -7.84 -7.35
N ASN A 109 -9.41 -7.75 -7.68
CA ASN A 109 -8.31 -7.70 -6.72
C ASN A 109 -8.07 -6.31 -6.12
N LEU A 110 -9.12 -5.65 -5.61
CA LEU A 110 -9.07 -4.28 -5.09
C LEU A 110 -7.96 -4.02 -4.07
N ASP A 111 -7.64 -4.98 -3.20
CA ASP A 111 -6.57 -4.81 -2.19
C ASP A 111 -5.19 -4.63 -2.84
N LEU A 112 -4.96 -5.25 -4.00
CA LEU A 112 -3.65 -5.29 -4.67
C LEU A 112 -3.46 -4.19 -5.71
N LEU A 113 -4.54 -3.59 -6.20
CA LEU A 113 -4.42 -2.55 -7.22
C LEU A 113 -3.87 -1.24 -6.65
N THR A 114 -3.10 -0.54 -7.47
CA THR A 114 -2.61 0.81 -7.21
C THR A 114 -3.28 1.77 -8.20
N LEU A 115 -3.76 2.91 -7.71
CA LEU A 115 -4.32 3.94 -8.57
C LEU A 115 -3.18 4.68 -9.32
N PRO A 116 -3.44 5.17 -10.55
CA PRO A 116 -2.49 6.00 -11.27
C PRO A 116 -2.31 7.35 -10.55
N LYS A 117 -1.08 7.84 -10.52
CA LYS A 117 -0.77 9.13 -9.92
C LYS A 117 -1.13 10.26 -10.89
N PRO A 118 -1.85 11.31 -10.47
CA PRO A 118 -2.12 12.47 -11.32
C PRO A 118 -0.83 13.25 -11.61
N VAL A 119 -0.75 13.80 -12.80
CA VAL A 119 0.30 14.74 -13.21
C VAL A 119 -0.30 16.14 -13.25
N ALA A 120 0.23 17.02 -12.42
CA ALA A 120 -0.21 18.41 -12.34
C ALA A 120 0.89 19.36 -12.84
N PRO A 121 0.53 20.51 -13.43
CA PRO A 121 1.48 21.58 -13.74
C PRO A 121 2.23 22.05 -12.49
N ASN A 122 3.47 22.54 -12.65
CA ASN A 122 4.30 22.99 -11.53
C ASN A 122 3.70 24.13 -10.69
N ALA A 123 2.76 24.87 -11.23
CA ALA A 123 2.02 25.93 -10.52
C ALA A 123 0.95 25.38 -9.55
N LEU A 124 0.65 24.09 -9.64
CA LEU A 124 -0.26 23.37 -8.76
C LEU A 124 0.55 22.44 -7.87
N GLU A 125 0.73 22.80 -6.61
CA GLU A 125 1.41 21.97 -5.64
C GLU A 125 0.52 20.79 -5.25
N LEU A 126 0.98 19.57 -5.51
CA LEU A 126 0.24 18.33 -5.26
C LEU A 126 0.80 17.64 -4.02
N TYR A 127 -0.03 17.46 -3.00
CA TYR A 127 0.33 16.75 -1.76
C TYR A 127 -0.01 15.27 -1.86
N ASP A 128 0.65 14.47 -1.01
CA ASP A 128 0.39 13.04 -0.94
C ASP A 128 -1.07 12.73 -0.58
N PRO A 129 -1.67 11.69 -1.18
CA PRO A 129 -3.10 11.45 -1.04
C PRO A 129 -3.48 10.77 0.27
N GLU A 130 -4.65 11.12 0.77
CA GLU A 130 -5.39 10.29 1.71
C GLU A 130 -5.96 9.06 0.98
N LYS A 131 -5.67 7.85 1.48
CA LYS A 131 -6.14 6.59 0.91
C LYS A 131 -7.39 6.09 1.62
N ILE A 132 -8.48 5.92 0.88
CA ILE A 132 -9.76 5.46 1.39
C ILE A 132 -10.08 4.12 0.75
N ASN A 133 -10.16 3.06 1.57
CA ASN A 133 -10.48 1.70 1.13
C ASN A 133 -11.81 1.27 1.74
N ARG A 134 -12.79 0.96 0.87
CA ARG A 134 -14.11 0.44 1.24
C ARG A 134 -14.32 -0.87 0.48
N VAL A 135 -13.64 -1.91 0.93
CA VAL A 135 -13.62 -3.21 0.27
C VAL A 135 -14.34 -4.24 1.14
N SER A 136 -15.31 -4.94 0.55
CA SER A 136 -16.01 -6.08 1.14
C SER A 136 -15.51 -7.37 0.52
N LYS A 137 -15.27 -8.37 1.35
CA LYS A 137 -14.86 -9.73 0.95
C LYS A 137 -16.06 -10.66 1.09
N ASN A 138 -16.77 -10.86 -0.01
CA ASN A 138 -17.91 -11.78 -0.06
C ASN A 138 -17.49 -13.10 -0.68
N ILE A 139 -17.88 -14.21 -0.07
CA ILE A 139 -17.45 -15.55 -0.48
C ILE A 139 -18.10 -16.00 -1.79
N VAL A 140 -19.27 -15.47 -2.10
CA VAL A 140 -20.00 -15.83 -3.33
C VAL A 140 -19.54 -14.97 -4.51
N VAL A 141 -19.33 -13.67 -4.26
CA VAL A 141 -19.05 -12.67 -5.31
C VAL A 141 -17.55 -12.37 -5.39
N GLY A 142 -16.78 -12.75 -4.39
CA GLY A 142 -15.37 -12.40 -4.25
C GLY A 142 -15.18 -11.05 -3.55
N MET A 143 -14.20 -10.29 -3.98
CA MET A 143 -13.89 -8.97 -3.46
C MET A 143 -14.58 -7.91 -4.30
N GLU A 144 -15.34 -7.03 -3.64
CA GLU A 144 -16.03 -5.91 -4.28
C GLU A 144 -15.99 -4.66 -3.40
N GLY A 145 -16.11 -3.50 -4.01
CA GLY A 145 -16.10 -2.23 -3.28
C GLY A 145 -15.47 -1.10 -4.06
N SER A 146 -14.87 -0.16 -3.32
CA SER A 146 -14.19 0.99 -3.90
C SER A 146 -12.87 1.30 -3.19
N LYS A 147 -11.94 1.84 -3.96
CA LYS A 147 -10.67 2.39 -3.50
C LYS A 147 -10.56 3.80 -4.03
N ALA A 148 -10.27 4.75 -3.15
CA ALA A 148 -10.12 6.14 -3.54
C ALA A 148 -8.83 6.72 -3.00
N GLU A 149 -8.26 7.65 -3.76
CA GLU A 149 -7.14 8.50 -3.35
C GLU A 149 -7.57 9.95 -3.48
N LYS A 150 -7.50 10.70 -2.37
CA LYS A 150 -7.85 12.11 -2.30
C LYS A 150 -6.58 12.93 -2.18
N TYR A 151 -6.25 13.64 -3.23
CA TYR A 151 -5.14 14.56 -3.31
C TYR A 151 -5.56 15.97 -2.92
N VAL A 152 -4.75 16.66 -2.14
CA VAL A 152 -4.87 18.09 -1.91
C VAL A 152 -3.98 18.81 -2.91
N ILE A 153 -4.53 19.79 -3.60
CA ILE A 153 -3.85 20.62 -4.59
C ILE A 153 -3.90 22.06 -4.12
N VAL A 154 -2.76 22.74 -4.10
CA VAL A 154 -2.66 24.16 -3.72
C VAL A 154 -2.07 24.94 -4.91
N PRO A 155 -2.88 25.73 -5.61
CA PRO A 155 -2.41 26.63 -6.66
C PRO A 155 -1.54 27.76 -6.07
N GLN A 156 -0.41 28.07 -6.71
CA GLN A 156 0.48 29.12 -6.23
C GLN A 156 0.31 30.45 -6.96
N TYR A 157 -0.13 30.41 -8.23
CA TYR A 157 -0.19 31.57 -9.10
C TYR A 157 -1.55 31.67 -9.77
N LYS A 158 -1.98 32.90 -10.08
CA LYS A 158 -3.15 33.18 -10.91
C LYS A 158 -2.96 32.58 -12.32
N GLY A 159 -4.04 32.03 -12.88
CA GLY A 159 -4.03 31.46 -14.22
C GLY A 159 -5.01 30.33 -14.40
N THR A 160 -5.00 29.73 -15.56
CA THR A 160 -5.80 28.55 -15.91
C THR A 160 -4.88 27.36 -16.08
N TYR A 161 -5.13 26.29 -15.32
CA TYR A 161 -4.30 25.10 -15.28
C TYR A 161 -5.14 23.87 -15.62
N THR A 162 -4.58 22.97 -16.41
CA THR A 162 -5.26 21.73 -16.77
C THR A 162 -4.51 20.55 -16.20
N ILE A 163 -5.22 19.70 -15.46
CA ILE A 163 -4.76 18.37 -15.06
C ILE A 163 -5.06 17.44 -16.21
N GLU A 164 -4.02 16.80 -16.74
CA GLU A 164 -4.11 15.90 -17.88
C GLU A 164 -5.02 14.70 -17.60
N PRO A 165 -5.66 14.12 -18.62
CA PRO A 165 -6.46 12.91 -18.48
C PRO A 165 -5.67 11.78 -17.82
N ILE A 166 -6.28 11.16 -16.81
CA ILE A 166 -5.68 10.08 -16.04
C ILE A 166 -6.24 8.75 -16.54
N THR A 167 -5.37 7.82 -16.90
CA THR A 167 -5.76 6.51 -17.42
C THR A 167 -5.56 5.42 -16.39
N PHE A 168 -6.62 4.66 -16.11
CA PHE A 168 -6.60 3.44 -15.31
C PHE A 168 -6.80 2.23 -16.20
N SER A 169 -5.87 1.27 -16.14
CA SER A 169 -5.90 0.06 -16.95
C SER A 169 -6.10 -1.18 -16.09
N TYR A 170 -6.91 -2.12 -16.55
CA TYR A 170 -7.18 -3.38 -15.86
C TYR A 170 -7.38 -4.53 -16.84
N PHE A 171 -7.20 -5.76 -16.37
CA PHE A 171 -7.52 -6.96 -17.13
C PHE A 171 -8.94 -7.42 -16.80
N ASP A 172 -9.80 -7.43 -17.79
CA ASP A 172 -11.18 -7.92 -17.66
C ASP A 172 -11.21 -9.44 -17.87
N VAL A 173 -11.54 -10.16 -16.82
CA VAL A 173 -11.59 -11.64 -16.83
C VAL A 173 -12.71 -12.21 -17.71
N THR A 174 -13.77 -11.43 -17.96
CA THR A 174 -14.90 -11.85 -18.77
C THR A 174 -14.55 -11.82 -20.25
N SER A 175 -14.02 -10.70 -20.73
CA SER A 175 -13.56 -10.55 -22.13
C SER A 175 -12.15 -11.09 -22.35
N LYS A 176 -11.42 -11.41 -21.29
CA LYS A 176 -10.01 -11.85 -21.31
C LYS A 176 -9.11 -10.88 -22.06
N THR A 177 -9.36 -9.58 -21.90
CA THR A 177 -8.63 -8.51 -22.55
C THR A 177 -8.30 -7.40 -21.55
N TYR A 178 -7.25 -6.63 -21.85
CA TYR A 178 -6.99 -5.40 -21.14
C TYR A 178 -7.98 -4.32 -21.57
N LYS A 179 -8.46 -3.56 -20.59
CA LYS A 179 -9.29 -2.37 -20.79
C LYS A 179 -8.65 -1.19 -20.09
N SER A 180 -8.83 -0.01 -20.69
CA SER A 180 -8.37 1.25 -20.14
C SER A 180 -9.53 2.22 -20.04
N ILE A 181 -9.66 2.90 -18.93
CA ILE A 181 -10.64 3.96 -18.69
C ILE A 181 -9.85 5.24 -18.46
N THR A 182 -10.11 6.24 -19.28
CA THR A 182 -9.45 7.54 -19.19
C THR A 182 -10.43 8.59 -18.69
N SER A 183 -10.01 9.41 -17.73
CA SER A 183 -10.81 10.53 -17.23
C SER A 183 -10.85 11.66 -18.26
N GLU A 184 -11.80 12.56 -18.09
CA GLU A 184 -11.72 13.85 -18.77
C GLU A 184 -10.61 14.71 -18.17
N PRO A 185 -10.04 15.68 -18.93
CA PRO A 185 -9.14 16.67 -18.39
C PRO A 185 -9.89 17.58 -17.41
N ILE A 186 -9.22 17.99 -16.34
CA ILE A 186 -9.83 18.89 -15.34
C ILE A 186 -9.13 20.25 -15.40
N THR A 187 -9.91 21.28 -15.77
CA THR A 187 -9.42 22.65 -15.81
C THR A 187 -9.72 23.35 -14.48
N ILE A 188 -8.68 23.94 -13.90
CA ILE A 188 -8.74 24.71 -12.67
C ILE A 188 -8.44 26.19 -13.01
N GLU A 189 -9.36 27.07 -12.67
CA GLU A 189 -9.21 28.52 -12.83
C GLU A 189 -8.80 29.13 -11.47
N VAL A 190 -7.65 29.77 -11.44
CA VAL A 190 -7.17 30.52 -10.29
C VAL A 190 -7.40 32.00 -10.54
N THR A 191 -8.44 32.55 -9.90
CA THR A 191 -9.00 33.87 -10.21
C THR A 191 -8.21 35.01 -9.61
N ASP A 192 -7.49 34.81 -8.52
CA ASP A 192 -6.79 35.83 -7.75
C ASP A 192 -5.47 35.27 -7.20
N GLY A 193 -4.41 36.08 -7.18
CA GLY A 193 -3.09 35.72 -6.70
C GLY A 193 -1.95 36.37 -7.47
N PRO A 194 -0.70 36.05 -7.09
CA PRO A 194 0.47 36.52 -7.81
C PRO A 194 0.51 35.96 -9.25
N GLU A 195 1.03 36.75 -10.17
CA GLU A 195 1.24 36.29 -11.54
C GLU A 195 2.44 35.34 -11.61
N LEU A 196 2.38 34.38 -12.54
CA LEU A 196 3.49 33.46 -12.77
C LEU A 196 4.73 34.26 -13.23
N PRO A 197 5.93 34.11 -12.60
CA PRO A 197 7.12 34.80 -13.02
C PRO A 197 7.44 34.49 -14.48
N THR A 198 7.51 35.51 -15.33
CA THR A 198 7.67 35.38 -16.79
C THR A 198 9.01 34.74 -17.23
N ASN A 199 9.95 34.51 -16.29
CA ASN A 199 11.26 33.92 -16.56
C ASN A 199 11.36 32.43 -16.21
N ALA A 200 10.24 31.75 -15.90
CA ALA A 200 10.25 30.32 -15.71
C ALA A 200 10.19 29.59 -17.04
N THR A 201 11.30 29.56 -17.79
CA THR A 201 11.53 28.59 -18.86
C THR A 201 11.28 27.20 -18.26
N ALA A 202 10.39 26.45 -18.89
CA ALA A 202 10.09 25.06 -18.51
C ALA A 202 11.40 24.28 -18.29
N ASN A 203 11.59 23.72 -17.09
CA ASN A 203 12.66 22.83 -16.64
C ASN A 203 13.64 23.35 -15.58
N THR A 204 13.18 24.17 -14.64
CA THR A 204 14.01 24.31 -13.44
C THR A 204 13.09 24.20 -12.21
N LYS A 205 13.33 23.20 -11.36
CA LYS A 205 12.88 23.24 -9.98
C LYS A 205 13.16 24.65 -9.48
N ALA A 206 12.14 25.41 -9.08
CA ALA A 206 12.34 26.71 -8.48
C ALA A 206 13.35 26.52 -7.34
N GLN A 207 14.58 26.98 -7.57
CA GLN A 207 15.52 27.19 -6.51
C GLN A 207 14.88 28.28 -5.65
N VAL A 208 14.44 27.90 -4.48
CA VAL A 208 14.03 28.83 -3.44
C VAL A 208 15.25 29.71 -3.21
N VAL A 209 15.23 30.91 -3.76
CA VAL A 209 16.18 31.95 -3.38
C VAL A 209 15.78 32.34 -1.96
N GLY A 210 16.30 31.57 -1.01
CA GLY A 210 16.22 31.91 0.40
C GLY A 210 16.85 33.27 0.57
N LYS A 211 16.10 34.21 1.16
CA LYS A 211 16.69 35.37 1.79
C LYS A 211 17.89 34.89 2.59
N GLN A 212 19.02 35.58 2.41
CA GLN A 212 20.29 35.39 3.08
C GLN A 212 20.17 35.42 4.61
N ASP A 213 19.66 34.35 5.20
CA ASP A 213 19.69 34.19 6.67
C ASP A 213 19.92 32.76 7.13
N ILE A 214 20.24 31.87 6.22
CA ILE A 214 20.74 30.55 6.53
C ILE A 214 22.17 30.51 5.99
N GLN A 215 23.13 30.85 6.83
CA GLN A 215 24.54 30.58 6.55
C GLN A 215 24.64 29.06 6.25
N PRO A 216 25.21 28.64 5.13
CA PRO A 216 25.52 27.25 4.95
C PRO A 216 26.37 26.79 6.11
N LEU A 217 25.95 25.78 6.85
CA LEU A 217 26.80 25.08 7.79
C LEU A 217 28.05 24.73 7.01
N SER A 218 29.17 25.36 7.42
CA SER A 218 30.46 25.12 6.77
C SER A 218 30.71 23.62 6.82
N ASN A 219 30.90 23.00 5.67
CA ASN A 219 31.23 21.57 5.55
C ASN A 219 32.67 21.26 6.03
N SER A 220 33.31 22.21 6.67
CA SER A 220 34.54 21.97 7.44
C SER A 220 34.12 21.54 8.84
N ILE A 221 33.76 20.28 9.02
CA ILE A 221 33.95 19.63 10.30
C ILE A 221 35.46 19.50 10.44
N SER A 222 36.12 20.55 10.94
CA SER A 222 37.42 20.38 11.52
C SER A 222 37.21 19.53 12.77
N TRP A 223 37.46 18.24 12.63
CA TRP A 223 37.68 17.42 13.82
C TRP A 223 38.76 18.13 14.61
N TYR A 224 38.39 18.67 15.76
CA TYR A 224 39.32 19.18 16.70
C TYR A 224 40.19 17.98 17.07
N SER A 225 41.38 17.90 16.46
CA SER A 225 42.46 17.05 16.94
C SER A 225 43.04 17.79 18.16
N GLY A 226 42.21 17.91 19.21
CA GLY A 226 42.72 18.18 20.52
C GLY A 226 43.64 17.02 20.82
N ASP A 227 44.89 17.31 21.13
CA ASP A 227 45.81 16.34 21.70
C ASP A 227 45.17 15.79 22.97
N PHE A 228 44.28 14.81 22.77
CA PHE A 228 43.85 13.97 23.85
C PHE A 228 45.10 13.27 24.35
N ILE A 229 45.27 13.25 25.66
CA ILE A 229 46.38 12.67 26.47
C ILE A 229 46.63 11.17 26.10
N THR A 230 46.60 10.84 24.84
CA THR A 230 46.86 9.56 24.24
C THR A 230 47.99 9.64 23.22
N SER A 231 49.01 10.48 23.48
CA SER A 231 50.27 10.16 22.85
C SER A 231 50.65 8.75 23.34
N LYS A 232 50.98 7.85 22.41
CA LYS A 232 51.25 6.44 22.69
C LYS A 232 52.14 6.23 23.95
N ASN A 233 52.97 7.19 24.30
CA ASN A 233 53.90 7.09 25.42
C ASN A 233 53.26 7.39 26.80
N THR A 234 52.20 8.18 26.87
CA THR A 234 51.51 8.47 28.15
C THR A 234 50.46 7.41 28.50
N PHE A 235 49.92 6.69 27.51
CA PHE A 235 48.97 5.61 27.76
C PHE A 235 49.56 4.45 28.55
N TYR A 236 50.86 4.11 28.30
CA TYR A 236 51.53 3.04 29.02
C TYR A 236 51.90 3.44 30.46
N LEU A 237 52.13 4.74 30.75
CA LEU A 237 52.40 5.21 32.12
C LEU A 237 51.14 5.10 33.03
N TRP A 238 49.96 5.29 32.47
CA TRP A 238 48.70 5.15 33.23
C TRP A 238 48.35 3.68 33.54
N TRP A 239 48.79 2.75 32.71
CA TRP A 239 48.60 1.32 32.95
C TRP A 239 49.53 0.79 34.04
N LEU A 240 50.66 1.48 34.32
CA LEU A 240 51.60 1.13 35.38
C LEU A 240 51.23 1.81 36.73
N ALA A 241 50.31 2.73 36.75
CA ALA A 241 49.90 3.43 37.97
C ALA A 241 49.42 2.51 39.09
N PRO A 242 48.61 1.43 38.83
CA PRO A 242 48.19 0.51 39.88
C PRO A 242 49.33 -0.35 40.43
N LEU A 243 50.45 -0.50 39.73
CA LEU A 243 51.59 -1.32 40.17
C LEU A 243 52.44 -0.62 41.23
N LEU A 244 52.37 0.72 41.31
CA LEU A 244 53.07 1.54 42.30
C LEU A 244 52.35 1.63 43.66
N LEU A 245 51.12 1.09 43.76
CA LEU A 245 50.32 1.10 44.98
C LEU A 245 50.33 -0.24 45.72
N LEU A 246 51.14 -1.22 45.31
CA LEU A 246 51.33 -2.46 46.08
C LEU A 246 52.24 -2.15 47.31
N PRO A 247 51.75 -2.37 48.53
CA PRO A 247 52.58 -2.21 49.70
C PRO A 247 53.73 -3.22 49.69
N ILE A 248 54.95 -2.75 49.86
CA ILE A 248 56.11 -3.60 50.12
C ILE A 248 55.94 -4.13 51.52
N VAL A 249 55.61 -5.41 51.64
CA VAL A 249 55.68 -6.14 52.93
C VAL A 249 56.97 -6.92 52.95
#